data_534e94e69c087f7c402157e9ad61b6b8
#
_entry.id   534e94e69c087f7c402157e9ad61b6b8
#
_cell.length_a   1.000
_cell.length_b   1.000
_cell.length_c   1.000
_cell.angle_alpha   90.00
_cell.angle_beta   90.00
_cell.angle_gamma   90.00
#
_symmetry.space_group_name_H-M   'P 1'
#
loop_
_entity.id
_entity.type
_entity.pdbx_description
1 polymer ?
#
loop_
_entity_poly.entity_id
_entity_poly.type
_entity_poly.pdbx_seq_one_letter_code
_entity_poly.pdbx_strand_id
1 'polypeptide(L)'
;KIKNSCGRIIVNAVPTGVEVCLSMQHGGPFPATTDARFTSVGADGIKRFARPLCFQNWPDSLLPDELKNSNPSGIWRTVNNELMKA
;
A
#
# COMPACT_ATOMS: atom_id res chain seq x y z
N LYS A 1 25.25 -6.95 -4.77
CA LYS A 1 25.11 -6.07 -5.97
C LYS A 1 23.74 -6.23 -6.66
N ILE A 2 23.33 -7.47 -6.96
CA ILE A 2 22.12 -7.71 -7.78
C ILE A 2 20.85 -7.10 -7.16
N LYS A 3 20.69 -7.14 -5.84
CA LYS A 3 19.51 -6.59 -5.15
C LYS A 3 19.30 -5.07 -5.35
N ASN A 4 20.35 -4.36 -5.75
CA ASN A 4 20.25 -2.91 -5.99
C ASN A 4 19.81 -2.57 -7.42
N SER A 5 19.62 -3.58 -8.27
CA SER A 5 19.33 -3.42 -9.69
C SER A 5 17.98 -3.99 -10.12
N CYS A 6 17.26 -4.64 -9.21
CA CYS A 6 15.99 -5.31 -9.53
C CYS A 6 15.00 -5.25 -8.36
N GLY A 7 13.74 -5.46 -8.66
CA GLY A 7 12.65 -5.46 -7.68
C GLY A 7 12.26 -6.84 -7.16
N ARG A 8 12.67 -7.91 -7.86
CA ARG A 8 12.40 -9.29 -7.47
C ARG A 8 13.56 -10.19 -7.88
N ILE A 9 13.98 -11.04 -6.98
CA ILE A 9 15.06 -12.01 -7.22
C ILE A 9 14.47 -13.41 -7.09
N ILE A 10 14.68 -14.24 -8.10
CA ILE A 10 14.20 -15.62 -8.14
C ILE A 10 15.42 -16.52 -8.28
N VAL A 11 15.51 -17.57 -7.47
CA VAL A 11 16.59 -18.55 -7.50
C VAL A 11 16.05 -19.88 -7.98
N ASN A 12 16.65 -20.42 -9.04
CA ASN A 12 16.33 -21.75 -9.60
C ASN A 12 14.83 -21.94 -9.93
N ALA A 13 14.16 -20.90 -10.41
CA ALA A 13 12.77 -20.97 -10.80
C ALA A 13 12.48 -20.04 -12.00
N VAL A 14 11.37 -20.29 -12.67
CA VAL A 14 10.92 -19.49 -13.81
C VAL A 14 10.12 -18.28 -13.31
N PRO A 15 10.33 -17.05 -13.83
CA PRO A 15 9.71 -15.84 -13.31
C PRO A 15 8.27 -15.60 -13.78
N THR A 16 7.55 -16.63 -14.18
CA THR A 16 6.18 -16.53 -14.71
C THR A 16 5.09 -16.57 -13.64
N GLY A 17 5.40 -17.05 -12.43
CA GLY A 17 4.46 -17.14 -11.33
C GLY A 17 4.48 -15.89 -10.46
N VAL A 18 3.31 -15.35 -10.16
CA VAL A 18 3.10 -14.31 -9.14
C VAL A 18 1.96 -14.73 -8.23
N GLU A 19 2.06 -14.36 -6.96
CA GLU A 19 1.00 -14.61 -5.98
C GLU A 19 0.40 -13.30 -5.49
N VAL A 20 -0.87 -13.33 -5.10
CA VAL A 20 -1.52 -12.19 -4.47
C VAL A 20 -1.26 -12.25 -2.97
N CYS A 21 -0.11 -11.75 -2.55
CA CYS A 21 0.32 -11.69 -1.16
C CYS A 21 1.08 -10.39 -0.88
N LEU A 22 1.20 -10.04 0.41
CA LEU A 22 1.84 -8.78 0.82
C LEU A 22 3.34 -8.73 0.55
N SER A 23 4.01 -9.89 0.46
CA SER A 23 5.45 -9.98 0.16
C SER A 23 5.78 -9.92 -1.32
N MET A 24 4.79 -10.00 -2.20
CA MET A 24 5.04 -9.97 -3.64
C MET A 24 5.42 -8.57 -4.10
N GLN A 25 6.53 -8.48 -4.82
CA GLN A 25 7.03 -7.25 -5.41
C GLN A 25 7.43 -7.47 -6.87
N HIS A 26 7.03 -6.55 -7.73
CA HIS A 26 7.48 -6.48 -9.11
C HIS A 26 7.62 -5.01 -9.53
N GLY A 27 8.83 -4.55 -9.59
CA GLY A 27 9.17 -3.16 -9.86
C GLY A 27 10.66 -3.01 -10.04
N GLY A 28 11.32 -2.34 -9.12
CA GLY A 28 12.77 -2.13 -9.14
C GLY A 28 13.12 -0.64 -9.11
N PRO A 29 14.42 -0.31 -9.14
CA PRO A 29 14.87 1.07 -9.18
C PRO A 29 14.61 1.70 -10.57
N PHE A 30 14.62 3.03 -10.64
CA PHE A 30 14.60 3.72 -11.94
C PHE A 30 15.75 3.22 -12.84
N PRO A 31 15.53 2.97 -14.15
CA PRO A 31 14.33 3.26 -14.94
C PRO A 31 13.33 2.08 -15.07
N ALA A 32 13.45 1.04 -14.27
CA ALA A 32 12.53 -0.11 -14.33
C ALA A 32 11.08 0.28 -13.98
N THR A 33 10.91 1.31 -13.14
CA THR A 33 9.61 1.89 -12.80
C THR A 33 9.75 3.40 -12.59
N THR A 34 8.65 4.12 -12.75
CA THR A 34 8.57 5.56 -12.46
C THR A 34 8.48 5.86 -10.98
N ASP A 35 8.03 4.89 -10.18
CA ASP A 35 7.99 4.99 -8.72
C ASP A 35 8.37 3.66 -8.09
N ALA A 36 9.59 3.59 -7.55
CA ALA A 36 10.15 2.39 -6.96
C ALA A 36 9.46 1.94 -5.66
N ARG A 37 8.59 2.76 -5.08
CA ARG A 37 7.86 2.45 -3.85
C ARG A 37 6.67 1.52 -4.08
N PHE A 38 6.20 1.38 -5.31
CA PHE A 38 5.02 0.60 -5.65
C PHE A 38 5.37 -0.65 -6.43
N THR A 39 4.61 -1.72 -6.16
CA THR A 39 4.66 -2.93 -6.95
C THR A 39 3.64 -2.89 -8.09
N SER A 40 3.93 -3.58 -9.20
CA SER A 40 2.98 -3.75 -10.31
C SER A 40 2.02 -4.92 -10.10
N VAL A 41 2.32 -5.83 -9.20
CA VAL A 41 1.55 -7.05 -8.95
C VAL A 41 1.48 -7.34 -7.46
N GLY A 42 0.60 -8.28 -7.07
CA GLY A 42 0.39 -8.69 -5.70
C GLY A 42 -0.68 -7.85 -4.99
N ALA A 43 -0.86 -8.10 -3.69
CA ALA A 43 -1.90 -7.45 -2.89
C ALA A 43 -1.74 -5.92 -2.85
N ASP A 44 -0.51 -5.43 -2.86
CA ASP A 44 -0.20 -4.00 -2.79
C ASP A 44 -0.26 -3.28 -4.14
N GLY A 45 -0.53 -3.99 -5.23
CA GLY A 45 -0.64 -3.40 -6.56
C GLY A 45 -1.69 -2.28 -6.66
N ILE A 46 -2.75 -2.37 -5.87
CA ILE A 46 -3.82 -1.36 -5.81
C ILE A 46 -3.30 0.01 -5.32
N LYS A 47 -2.24 0.05 -4.55
CA LYS A 47 -1.66 1.30 -4.01
C LYS A 47 -1.15 2.24 -5.11
N ARG A 48 -0.86 1.72 -6.30
CA ARG A 48 -0.47 2.56 -7.45
C ARG A 48 -1.58 3.51 -7.89
N PHE A 49 -2.82 3.18 -7.59
CA PHE A 49 -4.01 3.94 -7.96
C PHE A 49 -4.53 4.82 -6.83
N ALA A 50 -3.83 4.85 -5.70
CA ALA A 50 -4.19 5.62 -4.52
C ALA A 50 -3.14 6.70 -4.23
N ARG A 51 -3.57 7.76 -3.58
CA ARG A 51 -2.68 8.78 -3.05
C ARG A 51 -3.12 9.16 -1.63
N PRO A 52 -2.20 9.57 -0.77
CA PRO A 52 -2.59 10.10 0.53
C PRO A 52 -3.36 11.42 0.40
N LEU A 53 -4.31 11.62 1.30
CA LEU A 53 -5.08 12.85 1.44
C LEU A 53 -5.22 13.15 2.93
N CYS A 54 -4.95 14.39 3.32
CA CYS A 54 -5.09 14.87 4.69
C CYS A 54 -6.31 15.77 4.82
N PHE A 55 -7.11 15.56 5.87
CA PHE A 55 -8.15 16.47 6.31
C PHE A 55 -7.70 17.16 7.59
N GLN A 56 -7.70 18.50 7.61
CA GLN A 56 -7.31 19.30 8.77
C GLN A 56 -8.41 20.30 9.11
N ASN A 57 -8.81 20.35 10.38
CA ASN A 57 -9.86 21.25 10.89
C ASN A 57 -11.24 21.07 10.20
N TRP A 58 -11.50 19.86 9.67
CA TRP A 58 -12.82 19.54 9.12
C TRP A 58 -13.79 19.17 10.24
N PRO A 59 -15.05 19.65 10.17
CA PRO A 59 -16.10 19.17 11.06
C PRO A 59 -16.30 17.65 10.89
N ASP A 60 -16.45 16.92 12.01
CA ASP A 60 -16.62 15.46 11.98
C ASP A 60 -17.77 15.01 11.07
N SER A 61 -18.87 15.79 11.05
CA SER A 61 -20.05 15.50 10.23
C SER A 61 -19.78 15.51 8.72
N LEU A 62 -18.74 16.21 8.27
CA LEU A 62 -18.35 16.34 6.85
C LEU A 62 -17.21 15.41 6.45
N LEU A 63 -16.64 14.67 7.40
CA LEU A 63 -15.62 13.67 7.11
C LEU A 63 -16.25 12.45 6.42
N PRO A 64 -15.47 11.75 5.57
CA PRO A 64 -15.86 10.41 5.13
C PRO A 64 -16.05 9.46 6.32
N ASP A 65 -16.90 8.48 6.17
CA ASP A 65 -17.27 7.56 7.27
C ASP A 65 -16.08 6.86 7.90
N GLU A 66 -15.06 6.57 7.10
CA GLU A 66 -13.82 5.94 7.55
C GLU A 66 -13.02 6.81 8.54
N LEU A 67 -13.22 8.12 8.50
CA LEU A 67 -12.49 9.09 9.33
C LEU A 67 -13.33 9.70 10.46
N LYS A 68 -14.64 9.48 10.49
CA LYS A 68 -15.51 9.97 11.57
C LYS A 68 -15.12 9.39 12.91
N ASN A 69 -15.20 10.18 13.96
CA ASN A 69 -14.87 9.73 15.33
C ASN A 69 -15.69 8.52 15.76
N SER A 70 -16.96 8.45 15.37
CA SER A 70 -17.87 7.36 15.70
C SER A 70 -17.56 6.03 15.02
N ASN A 71 -16.68 6.02 14.01
CA ASN A 71 -16.34 4.82 13.22
C ASN A 71 -17.58 4.04 12.74
N PRO A 72 -18.49 4.66 11.97
CA PRO A 72 -19.75 4.01 11.60
C PRO A 72 -19.56 2.75 10.76
N SER A 73 -18.45 2.63 10.05
CA SER A 73 -18.10 1.46 9.25
C SER A 73 -17.47 0.31 10.08
N GLY A 74 -17.14 0.55 11.35
CA GLY A 74 -16.54 -0.47 12.24
C GLY A 74 -15.22 -1.04 11.74
N ILE A 75 -14.41 -0.23 11.06
CA ILE A 75 -13.14 -0.65 10.48
C ILE A 75 -11.98 -0.50 11.46
N TRP A 76 -10.92 -1.27 11.26
CA TRP A 76 -9.64 -1.04 11.92
C TRP A 76 -8.96 0.19 11.36
N ARG A 77 -8.51 1.07 12.24
CA ARG A 77 -7.82 2.31 11.87
C ARG A 77 -6.79 2.71 12.92
N THR A 78 -5.85 3.53 12.55
CA THR A 78 -4.87 4.08 13.48
C THR A 78 -5.37 5.42 14.01
N VAL A 79 -5.54 5.53 15.31
CA VAL A 79 -5.91 6.76 16.01
C VAL A 79 -4.84 7.05 17.06
N ASN A 80 -4.25 8.24 17.03
CA ASN A 80 -3.16 8.62 17.93
C ASN A 80 -2.00 7.61 17.96
N ASN A 81 -1.65 7.06 16.79
CA ASN A 81 -0.62 6.03 16.58
C ASN A 81 -0.96 4.64 17.15
N GLU A 82 -2.18 4.41 17.60
CA GLU A 82 -2.64 3.11 18.06
C GLU A 82 -3.62 2.49 17.08
N LEU A 83 -3.42 1.23 16.73
CA LEU A 83 -4.35 0.48 15.88
C LEU A 83 -5.56 0.04 16.70
N MET A 84 -6.74 0.48 16.33
CA MET A 84 -7.97 0.18 17.04
C MET A 84 -9.18 0.07 16.11
N LYS A 85 -10.25 -0.50 16.63
CA LYS A 85 -11.53 -0.63 15.94
C LYS A 85 -12.61 0.34 16.50
N ALA A 86 -12.20 1.15 17.43
CA ALA A 86 -13.10 2.14 18.02
C ALA A 86 -13.36 3.34 17.09
#